data_ad8ff5fd0d8cd8496ac6d08e6128517e
#
_entry.id   ad8ff5fd0d8cd8496ac6d08e6128517e
#
_cell.length_a   1.000
_cell.length_b   1.000
_cell.length_c   1.000
_cell.angle_alpha   90.00
_cell.angle_beta   90.00
_cell.angle_gamma   90.00
#
_symmetry.space_group_name_H-M   'P 1'
#
loop_
_entity.id
_entity.type
_entity.pdbx_description
1 polymer ?
#
loop_
_entity_poly.entity_id
_entity_poly.type
_entity_poly.pdbx_seq_one_letter_code
_entity_poly.pdbx_strand_id
1 'polypeptide(L)'
;MKIRLSLYTILFASLLGSCDNFLDIPSETSLSSEVYYKSQSDFEQGINGAYALLRDLYSGSNGAWAMGELRSDNTTYVYNPTDRGTISAEFVKDFLDDANNSVPYHKYVTNYSIISNVNYLLEPIDGVDFDESVKNNIKGQAYFLRALAYFDL
;
A
#
# COMPACT_ATOMS: atom_id res chain seq x y z
N MET A 1 21.32 -48.55 -28.27
CA MET A 1 20.97 -48.00 -26.93
C MET A 1 21.24 -46.51 -26.80
N LYS A 2 22.33 -45.98 -27.29
CA LYS A 2 22.70 -44.54 -27.23
C LYS A 2 21.73 -43.61 -27.95
N ILE A 3 21.18 -43.96 -29.14
CA ILE A 3 20.26 -43.15 -29.92
C ILE A 3 18.90 -42.99 -29.23
N ARG A 4 18.39 -44.03 -28.57
CA ARG A 4 17.12 -43.95 -27.82
C ARG A 4 17.23 -43.03 -26.59
N LEU A 5 18.35 -43.08 -25.90
CA LEU A 5 18.62 -42.21 -24.76
C LEU A 5 18.70 -40.73 -25.16
N SER A 6 19.35 -40.43 -26.30
CA SER A 6 19.46 -39.08 -26.87
C SER A 6 18.06 -38.53 -27.27
N LEU A 7 17.16 -39.38 -27.77
CA LEU A 7 15.81 -38.97 -28.14
C LEU A 7 14.97 -38.59 -26.91
N TYR A 8 15.11 -39.33 -25.81
CA TYR A 8 14.42 -39.01 -24.53
C TYR A 8 14.95 -37.73 -23.88
N THR A 9 16.26 -37.45 -23.97
CA THR A 9 16.82 -36.19 -23.45
C THR A 9 16.35 -34.97 -24.23
N ILE A 10 16.22 -35.07 -25.55
CA ILE A 10 15.70 -33.99 -26.39
C ILE A 10 14.20 -33.75 -26.10
N LEU A 11 13.42 -34.82 -25.96
CA LEU A 11 11.99 -34.72 -25.63
C LEU A 11 11.75 -34.14 -24.24
N PHE A 12 12.61 -34.47 -23.26
CA PHE A 12 12.52 -33.92 -21.91
C PHE A 12 12.96 -32.43 -21.86
N ALA A 13 13.96 -32.05 -22.64
CA ALA A 13 14.41 -30.66 -22.74
C ALA A 13 13.37 -29.74 -23.39
N SER A 14 12.54 -30.25 -24.32
CA SER A 14 11.45 -29.47 -24.95
C SER A 14 10.26 -29.22 -24.02
N LEU A 15 10.12 -29.97 -22.90
CA LEU A 15 9.08 -29.76 -21.88
C LEU A 15 9.43 -28.65 -20.88
N LEU A 16 10.68 -28.18 -20.87
CA LEU A 16 11.13 -27.11 -19.97
C LEU A 16 10.92 -25.70 -20.55
N GLY A 17 10.44 -25.57 -21.78
CA GLY A 17 10.01 -24.30 -22.37
C GLY A 17 8.66 -23.87 -21.77
N SER A 18 8.67 -23.44 -20.52
CA SER A 18 7.51 -22.79 -19.90
C SER A 18 7.31 -21.42 -20.55
N CYS A 19 6.17 -21.19 -21.17
CA CYS A 19 5.80 -19.88 -21.69
C CYS A 19 5.38 -19.00 -20.53
N ASP A 20 6.26 -18.13 -20.03
CA ASP A 20 5.95 -17.18 -18.95
C ASP A 20 4.76 -16.28 -19.32
N ASN A 21 4.62 -15.89 -20.59
CA ASN A 21 3.55 -14.99 -21.07
C ASN A 21 2.16 -15.64 -21.19
N PHE A 22 2.02 -16.98 -21.10
CA PHE A 22 0.71 -17.63 -21.21
C PHE A 22 -0.14 -17.51 -19.94
N LEU A 23 0.51 -17.30 -18.80
CA LEU A 23 -0.17 -17.18 -17.50
C LEU A 23 -0.38 -15.72 -17.07
N ASP A 24 0.27 -14.77 -17.72
CA ASP A 24 0.09 -13.33 -17.49
C ASP A 24 -1.13 -12.81 -18.28
N ILE A 25 -2.31 -13.22 -17.84
CA ILE A 25 -3.56 -12.64 -18.33
C ILE A 25 -3.84 -11.42 -17.43
N PRO A 26 -3.69 -10.17 -17.95
CA PRO A 26 -4.08 -9.00 -17.17
C PRO A 26 -5.56 -9.11 -16.81
N SER A 27 -5.87 -8.91 -15.54
CA SER A 27 -7.25 -8.96 -15.07
C SER A 27 -8.06 -7.85 -15.75
N GLU A 28 -9.05 -8.19 -16.55
CA GLU A 28 -9.95 -7.21 -17.19
C GLU A 28 -10.83 -6.45 -16.17
N THR A 29 -10.88 -6.93 -14.94
CA THR A 29 -11.75 -6.37 -13.87
C THR A 29 -10.97 -5.71 -12.74
N SER A 30 -9.65 -5.87 -12.64
CA SER A 30 -8.81 -5.15 -11.70
C SER A 30 -7.90 -4.16 -12.44
N LEU A 31 -7.92 -2.90 -12.00
CA LEU A 31 -6.98 -1.89 -12.47
C LEU A 31 -5.57 -2.28 -11.98
N SER A 32 -4.78 -2.94 -12.82
CA SER A 32 -3.36 -3.12 -12.57
C SER A 32 -2.62 -1.80 -12.86
N SER A 33 -1.47 -1.57 -12.24
CA SER A 33 -0.63 -0.39 -12.49
C SER A 33 -0.32 -0.20 -13.98
N GLU A 34 -0.06 -1.30 -14.69
CA GLU A 34 0.24 -1.30 -16.13
C GLU A 34 -0.95 -0.87 -17.02
N VAL A 35 -2.18 -1.06 -16.56
CA VAL A 35 -3.37 -0.68 -17.31
C VAL A 35 -3.81 0.74 -16.99
N TYR A 36 -3.65 1.18 -15.74
CA TYR A 36 -4.14 2.47 -15.26
C TYR A 36 -3.22 3.63 -15.64
N TYR A 37 -1.91 3.54 -15.39
CA TYR A 37 -0.97 4.64 -15.57
C TYR A 37 -0.47 4.74 -17.02
N LYS A 38 -1.16 5.52 -17.87
CA LYS A 38 -0.84 5.71 -19.29
C LYS A 38 -0.53 7.15 -19.69
N SER A 39 -0.94 8.12 -18.90
CA SER A 39 -0.80 9.54 -19.19
C SER A 39 -0.38 10.33 -17.96
N GLN A 40 0.15 11.54 -18.16
CA GLN A 40 0.46 12.47 -17.08
C GLN A 40 -0.72 12.64 -16.11
N SER A 41 -1.92 12.79 -16.64
CA SER A 41 -3.14 12.98 -15.84
C SER A 41 -3.41 11.79 -14.89
N ASP A 42 -3.09 10.56 -15.30
CA ASP A 42 -3.29 9.39 -14.47
C ASP A 42 -2.33 9.41 -13.26
N PHE A 43 -1.08 9.82 -13.50
CA PHE A 43 -0.10 9.97 -12.42
C PHE A 43 -0.44 11.12 -11.47
N GLU A 44 -0.94 12.24 -12.00
CA GLU A 44 -1.42 13.36 -11.16
C GLU A 44 -2.62 12.94 -10.30
N GLN A 45 -3.54 12.18 -10.85
CA GLN A 45 -4.67 11.62 -10.09
C GLN A 45 -4.20 10.58 -9.06
N GLY A 46 -3.25 9.72 -9.44
CA GLY A 46 -2.69 8.71 -8.55
C GLY A 46 -2.01 9.32 -7.33
N ILE A 47 -1.16 10.34 -7.51
CA ILE A 47 -0.50 11.01 -6.38
C ILE A 47 -1.51 11.75 -5.49
N ASN A 48 -2.52 12.39 -6.08
CA ASN A 48 -3.60 13.03 -5.33
C ASN A 48 -4.42 12.00 -4.52
N GLY A 49 -4.65 10.81 -5.08
CA GLY A 49 -5.25 9.69 -4.38
C GLY A 49 -4.44 9.24 -3.16
N ALA A 50 -3.11 9.15 -3.30
CA ALA A 50 -2.22 8.83 -2.19
C ALA A 50 -2.25 9.90 -1.08
N TYR A 51 -2.30 11.18 -1.44
CA TYR A 51 -2.50 12.28 -0.47
C TYR A 51 -3.86 12.21 0.23
N ALA A 52 -4.91 11.75 -0.45
CA ALA A 52 -6.23 11.61 0.16
C ALA A 52 -6.22 10.60 1.33
N LEU A 53 -5.38 9.57 1.28
CA LEU A 53 -5.21 8.61 2.37
C LEU A 53 -4.59 9.23 3.63
N LEU A 54 -3.76 10.29 3.51
CA LEU A 54 -3.28 11.02 4.69
C LEU A 54 -4.44 11.66 5.47
N ARG A 55 -5.48 12.15 4.78
CA ARG A 55 -6.64 12.68 5.45
C ARG A 55 -7.36 11.59 6.25
N ASP A 56 -7.48 10.39 5.70
CA ASP A 56 -8.05 9.25 6.41
C ASP A 56 -7.19 8.87 7.62
N LEU A 57 -5.87 8.86 7.47
CA LEU A 57 -4.93 8.56 8.54
C LEU A 57 -4.99 9.57 9.71
N TYR A 58 -5.09 10.87 9.41
CA TYR A 58 -5.00 11.93 10.42
C TYR A 58 -6.36 12.48 10.87
N SER A 59 -7.47 12.10 10.25
CA SER A 59 -8.81 12.52 10.64
C SER A 59 -9.60 11.36 11.24
N GLY A 60 -10.41 11.66 12.23
CA GLY A 60 -11.29 10.67 12.83
C GLY A 60 -10.77 10.01 14.11
N SER A 61 -11.65 9.29 14.79
CA SER A 61 -11.41 8.72 16.12
C SER A 61 -10.39 7.57 16.15
N ASN A 62 -10.13 6.95 15.00
CA ASN A 62 -9.18 5.84 14.85
C ASN A 62 -7.91 6.27 14.10
N GLY A 63 -7.70 7.57 13.93
CA GLY A 63 -6.54 8.09 13.22
C GLY A 63 -5.25 8.07 14.03
N ALA A 64 -4.16 8.50 13.39
CA ALA A 64 -2.84 8.56 14.00
C ALA A 64 -2.80 9.42 15.28
N TRP A 65 -3.66 10.46 15.37
CA TRP A 65 -3.77 11.28 16.58
C TRP A 65 -4.18 10.47 17.82
N ALA A 66 -5.08 9.49 17.66
CA ALA A 66 -5.49 8.64 18.79
C ALA A 66 -4.31 7.83 19.34
N MET A 67 -3.44 7.33 18.47
CA MET A 67 -2.21 6.64 18.91
C MET A 67 -1.22 7.58 19.60
N GLY A 68 -1.08 8.82 19.11
CA GLY A 68 -0.19 9.81 19.72
C GLY A 68 -0.75 10.41 21.01
N GLU A 69 -1.94 10.99 20.93
CA GLU A 69 -2.52 11.79 22.02
C GLU A 69 -3.00 10.92 23.20
N LEU A 70 -3.65 9.79 22.94
CA LEU A 70 -4.13 8.93 24.01
C LEU A 70 -3.00 8.23 24.77
N ARG A 71 -1.83 8.07 24.15
CA ARG A 71 -0.62 7.53 24.82
C ARG A 71 0.24 8.58 25.48
N SER A 72 -0.08 9.85 25.27
CA SER A 72 0.63 10.96 25.93
C SER A 72 0.05 11.23 27.32
N ASP A 73 0.82 11.93 28.15
CA ASP A 73 0.36 12.39 29.46
C ASP A 73 -0.62 13.58 29.37
N ASN A 74 -0.86 14.12 28.15
CA ASN A 74 -1.67 15.31 27.93
C ASN A 74 -3.16 15.01 27.83
N THR A 75 -3.55 13.78 27.50
CA THR A 75 -4.95 13.39 27.31
C THR A 75 -5.28 12.13 28.10
N THR A 76 -6.57 11.97 28.40
CA THR A 76 -7.08 10.76 29.02
C THR A 76 -8.43 10.39 28.42
N TYR A 77 -8.67 9.09 28.30
CA TYR A 77 -9.98 8.58 27.97
C TYR A 77 -10.86 8.58 29.21
N VAL A 78 -12.00 9.26 29.12
CA VAL A 78 -12.96 9.31 30.24
C VAL A 78 -14.03 8.24 30.01
N TYR A 79 -14.01 7.21 30.84
CA TYR A 79 -15.01 6.17 30.83
C TYR A 79 -16.39 6.70 31.24
N ASN A 80 -17.40 6.48 30.40
CA ASN A 80 -18.79 6.77 30.73
C ASN A 80 -19.54 5.44 30.97
N PRO A 81 -20.04 5.17 32.19
CA PRO A 81 -20.71 3.90 32.49
C PRO A 81 -22.04 3.71 31.77
N THR A 82 -22.67 4.78 31.29
CA THR A 82 -23.94 4.73 30.53
C THR A 82 -23.77 4.68 29.02
N ASP A 83 -22.60 5.11 28.55
CA ASP A 83 -22.17 5.05 27.13
C ASP A 83 -20.66 4.80 27.10
N ARG A 84 -20.29 3.54 27.13
CA ARG A 84 -18.88 3.14 27.22
C ARG A 84 -18.04 3.64 26.05
N GLY A 85 -18.64 3.90 24.89
CA GLY A 85 -17.92 4.26 23.68
C GLY A 85 -17.00 3.13 23.17
N THR A 86 -15.90 3.50 22.54
CA THR A 86 -15.00 2.53 21.92
C THR A 86 -13.95 2.04 22.91
N ILE A 87 -14.04 0.78 23.32
CA ILE A 87 -13.05 0.13 24.21
C ILE A 87 -11.62 0.17 23.65
N SER A 88 -11.49 0.22 22.31
CA SER A 88 -10.20 0.33 21.63
C SER A 88 -9.39 1.55 22.05
N ALA A 89 -10.04 2.71 22.24
CA ALA A 89 -9.39 3.94 22.68
C ALA A 89 -8.89 3.84 24.13
N GLU A 90 -9.67 3.22 25.01
CA GLU A 90 -9.28 2.95 26.40
C GLU A 90 -8.05 2.04 26.46
N PHE A 91 -8.03 0.98 25.67
CA PHE A 91 -6.90 0.05 25.60
C PHE A 91 -5.61 0.71 25.06
N VAL A 92 -5.74 1.60 24.06
CA VAL A 92 -4.61 2.39 23.57
C VAL A 92 -4.04 3.27 24.68
N LYS A 93 -4.90 3.98 25.42
CA LYS A 93 -4.51 4.85 26.52
C LYS A 93 -3.80 4.06 27.63
N ASP A 94 -4.29 2.87 27.97
CA ASP A 94 -3.77 2.06 29.07
C ASP A 94 -2.64 1.10 28.64
N PHE A 95 -2.19 1.17 27.37
CA PHE A 95 -1.18 0.29 26.79
C PHE A 95 -1.56 -1.19 26.85
N LEU A 96 -2.85 -1.50 26.71
CA LEU A 96 -3.43 -2.85 26.73
C LEU A 96 -3.88 -3.30 25.34
N ASP A 97 -3.55 -2.56 24.29
CA ASP A 97 -3.94 -2.87 22.93
C ASP A 97 -3.25 -4.15 22.41
N ASP A 98 -4.00 -4.89 21.63
CA ASP A 98 -3.56 -6.11 20.95
C ASP A 98 -3.81 -6.00 19.43
N ALA A 99 -3.52 -7.08 18.70
CA ALA A 99 -3.68 -7.14 17.24
C ALA A 99 -5.15 -6.97 16.75
N ASN A 100 -6.15 -7.08 17.64
CA ASN A 100 -7.55 -6.91 17.31
C ASN A 100 -8.03 -5.48 17.59
N ASN A 101 -7.19 -4.62 18.17
CA ASN A 101 -7.56 -3.24 18.46
C ASN A 101 -7.69 -2.44 17.15
N SER A 102 -8.85 -1.84 16.92
CA SER A 102 -9.17 -1.12 15.68
C SER A 102 -8.30 0.12 15.45
N VAL A 103 -7.79 0.76 16.50
CA VAL A 103 -6.98 1.99 16.40
C VAL A 103 -5.61 1.72 15.79
N PRO A 104 -4.74 0.87 16.36
CA PRO A 104 -3.48 0.52 15.73
C PRO A 104 -3.65 -0.20 14.39
N TYR A 105 -4.71 -1.03 14.24
CA TYR A 105 -5.02 -1.69 12.98
C TYR A 105 -5.32 -0.68 11.87
N HIS A 106 -6.16 0.33 12.12
CA HIS A 106 -6.47 1.37 11.14
C HIS A 106 -5.21 2.14 10.71
N LYS A 107 -4.40 2.56 11.68
CA LYS A 107 -3.11 3.23 11.40
C LYS A 107 -2.21 2.37 10.52
N TYR A 108 -2.05 1.10 10.86
CA TYR A 108 -1.24 0.15 10.11
C TYR A 108 -1.73 -0.01 8.66
N VAL A 109 -3.01 -0.32 8.48
CA VAL A 109 -3.59 -0.57 7.14
C VAL A 109 -3.52 0.68 6.27
N THR A 110 -3.83 1.86 6.82
CA THR A 110 -3.81 3.11 6.05
C THR A 110 -2.39 3.47 5.61
N ASN A 111 -1.38 3.34 6.47
CA ASN A 111 0.01 3.56 6.09
C ASN A 111 0.48 2.60 4.99
N TYR A 112 0.17 1.31 5.11
CA TYR A 112 0.49 0.35 4.04
C TYR A 112 -0.29 0.60 2.75
N SER A 113 -1.50 1.15 2.83
CA SER A 113 -2.25 1.59 1.65
C SER A 113 -1.56 2.75 0.95
N ILE A 114 -1.03 3.74 1.69
CA ILE A 114 -0.22 4.82 1.13
C ILE A 114 1.02 4.25 0.43
N ILE A 115 1.78 3.39 1.11
CA ILE A 115 3.00 2.76 0.56
C ILE A 115 2.67 1.99 -0.71
N SER A 116 1.61 1.20 -0.72
CA SER A 116 1.17 0.43 -1.88
C SER A 116 0.81 1.34 -3.07
N ASN A 117 -0.01 2.38 -2.83
CA ASN A 117 -0.42 3.31 -3.89
C ASN A 117 0.78 4.02 -4.52
N VAL A 118 1.73 4.51 -3.72
CA VAL A 118 2.91 5.18 -4.29
C VAL A 118 3.86 4.21 -4.98
N ASN A 119 3.96 2.96 -4.54
CA ASN A 119 4.76 1.95 -5.23
C ASN A 119 4.16 1.61 -6.60
N TYR A 120 2.84 1.42 -6.70
CA TYR A 120 2.15 1.20 -7.98
C TYR A 120 2.29 2.38 -8.95
N LEU A 121 2.41 3.60 -8.45
CA LEU A 121 2.67 4.79 -9.25
C LEU A 121 4.13 4.85 -9.71
N LEU A 122 5.08 4.56 -8.83
CA LEU A 122 6.50 4.67 -9.11
C LEU A 122 7.00 3.60 -10.09
N GLU A 123 6.37 2.44 -10.14
CA GLU A 123 6.79 1.33 -10.98
C GLU A 123 6.77 1.67 -12.48
N PRO A 124 5.65 2.15 -13.07
CA PRO A 124 5.56 2.43 -14.50
C PRO A 124 6.02 3.84 -14.90
N ILE A 125 6.25 4.78 -13.98
CA ILE A 125 6.39 6.22 -14.27
C ILE A 125 7.52 6.53 -15.25
N ASP A 126 8.63 5.82 -15.18
CA ASP A 126 9.78 6.05 -16.05
C ASP A 126 9.54 5.57 -17.48
N GLY A 127 8.62 4.62 -17.68
CA GLY A 127 8.25 4.07 -18.99
C GLY A 127 7.20 4.89 -19.76
N VAL A 128 6.56 5.87 -19.14
CA VAL A 128 5.51 6.68 -19.77
C VAL A 128 6.07 8.02 -20.20
N ASP A 129 5.80 8.42 -21.45
CA ASP A 129 6.32 9.66 -22.05
C ASP A 129 5.43 10.87 -21.70
N PHE A 130 5.95 11.77 -20.83
CA PHE A 130 5.40 13.08 -20.50
C PHE A 130 6.49 13.97 -19.91
N ASP A 131 6.18 15.23 -19.61
CA ASP A 131 7.14 16.24 -19.15
C ASP A 131 8.00 15.73 -17.96
N GLU A 132 9.33 15.76 -18.14
CA GLU A 132 10.28 15.26 -17.14
C GLU A 132 10.27 16.05 -15.83
N SER A 133 9.98 17.35 -15.87
CA SER A 133 9.87 18.18 -14.66
C SER A 133 8.66 17.75 -13.83
N VAL A 134 7.52 17.48 -14.50
CA VAL A 134 6.30 16.98 -13.84
C VAL A 134 6.55 15.58 -13.30
N LYS A 135 7.19 14.71 -14.08
CA LYS A 135 7.55 13.34 -13.66
C LYS A 135 8.40 13.35 -12.38
N ASN A 136 9.46 14.15 -12.37
CA ASN A 136 10.35 14.28 -11.22
C ASN A 136 9.64 14.87 -9.99
N ASN A 137 8.72 15.80 -10.19
CA ASN A 137 7.90 16.35 -9.11
C ASN A 137 7.00 15.27 -8.49
N ILE A 138 6.29 14.49 -9.32
CA ILE A 138 5.43 13.39 -8.85
C ILE A 138 6.25 12.33 -8.12
N LYS A 139 7.42 11.93 -8.66
CA LYS A 139 8.34 11.00 -7.98
C LYS A 139 8.79 11.52 -6.61
N GLY A 140 9.14 12.80 -6.53
CA GLY A 140 9.51 13.43 -5.27
C GLY A 140 8.40 13.37 -4.22
N GLN A 141 7.16 13.67 -4.62
CA GLN A 141 5.98 13.56 -3.76
C GLN A 141 5.73 12.11 -3.33
N ALA A 142 5.84 11.16 -4.25
CA ALA A 142 5.65 9.72 -3.95
C ALA A 142 6.70 9.22 -2.94
N TYR A 143 7.97 9.57 -3.12
CA TYR A 143 9.02 9.23 -2.17
C TYR A 143 8.82 9.87 -0.80
N PHE A 144 8.35 11.12 -0.76
CA PHE A 144 8.01 11.79 0.49
C PHE A 144 6.88 11.07 1.23
N LEU A 145 5.78 10.76 0.55
CA LEU A 145 4.65 10.05 1.14
C LEU A 145 5.04 8.65 1.65
N ARG A 146 5.87 7.94 0.89
CA ARG A 146 6.38 6.63 1.30
C ARG A 146 7.26 6.72 2.55
N ALA A 147 8.15 7.70 2.60
CA ALA A 147 9.00 7.92 3.75
C ALA A 147 8.18 8.32 5.00
N LEU A 148 7.19 9.20 4.83
CA LEU A 148 6.28 9.61 5.90
C LEU A 148 5.49 8.42 6.45
N ALA A 149 4.94 7.57 5.56
CA ALA A 149 4.17 6.39 5.97
C ALA A 149 5.04 5.37 6.71
N TYR A 150 6.28 5.14 6.27
CA TYR A 150 7.22 4.27 7.01
C TYR A 150 7.69 4.89 8.34
N PHE A 151 7.82 6.19 8.41
CA PHE A 151 8.17 6.87 9.66
C PHE A 151 7.05 6.79 10.70
N ASP A 152 5.80 6.81 10.23
CA ASP A 152 4.62 6.78 11.09
C ASP A 152 4.26 5.36 11.59
N LEU A 153 4.76 4.29 10.95
CA LEU A 153 4.56 2.89 11.35
C LEU A 153 5.37 2.52 12.59
#